data_ebec1facf54458f6759f443dc955ec03
#
_entry.id   ebec1facf54458f6759f443dc955ec03
#
_cell.length_a   1.000
_cell.length_b   1.000
_cell.length_c   1.000
_cell.angle_alpha   90.00
_cell.angle_beta   90.00
_cell.angle_gamma   90.00
#
_symmetry.space_group_name_H-M   'P 1'
#
loop_
_entity.id
_entity.type
_entity.pdbx_description
1 polymer ?
#
loop_
_entity_poly.entity_id
_entity_poly.type
_entity_poly.pdbx_seq_one_letter_code
_entity_poly.pdbx_strand_id
1 'polypeptide(L)'
;MSNIEENDDTIQITSREPIGIIAAILPFNFPVITFGHKVPSALIMGNTVIVKPSCKTPLTITKLVYLLRTAGIPEGVIQVVHGNGEQAGNALAKHPDIQLITFSGSTSNGMKVMEAASPNLTKVLLELGGNDAMIVCQDADIDLA
;
A
#
# COMPACT_ATOMS: atom_id res chain seq x y z
N MET A 1 12.26 -7.43 -15.20
CA MET A 1 13.74 -7.59 -15.15
C MET A 1 14.04 -9.02 -14.77
N SER A 2 14.74 -9.73 -15.59
CA SER A 2 15.27 -11.06 -15.29
C SER A 2 16.78 -10.96 -15.07
N ASN A 3 17.29 -11.71 -14.10
CA ASN A 3 18.72 -11.91 -13.89
C ASN A 3 19.06 -13.37 -14.21
N ILE A 4 20.13 -13.58 -14.92
CA ILE A 4 20.61 -14.92 -15.29
C ILE A 4 22.02 -15.06 -14.71
N GLU A 5 22.21 -16.07 -13.88
CA GLU A 5 23.50 -16.45 -13.31
C GLU A 5 23.84 -17.85 -13.81
N GLU A 6 25.01 -17.99 -14.42
CA GLU A 6 25.48 -19.25 -14.99
C GLU A 6 26.82 -19.62 -14.34
N ASN A 7 26.93 -20.87 -13.97
CA ASN A 7 28.19 -21.50 -13.57
C ASN A 7 28.33 -22.84 -14.29
N ASP A 8 29.43 -23.57 -14.06
CA ASP A 8 29.81 -24.75 -14.86
C ASP A 8 28.74 -25.86 -14.90
N ASP A 9 27.85 -25.92 -13.88
CA ASP A 9 26.88 -27.01 -13.71
C ASP A 9 25.42 -26.55 -13.67
N THR A 10 25.16 -25.24 -13.51
CA THR A 10 23.79 -24.72 -13.29
C THR A 10 23.56 -23.37 -13.95
N ILE A 11 22.33 -23.17 -14.41
CA ILE A 11 21.80 -21.87 -14.85
C ILE A 11 20.67 -21.49 -13.90
N GLN A 12 20.84 -20.35 -13.22
CA GLN A 12 19.80 -19.78 -12.35
C GLN A 12 19.16 -18.60 -13.05
N ILE A 13 17.84 -18.67 -13.24
CA ILE A 13 17.06 -17.58 -13.85
C ILE A 13 16.12 -17.03 -12.78
N THR A 14 16.27 -15.73 -12.46
CA THR A 14 15.36 -15.01 -11.59
C THR A 14 14.52 -14.04 -12.40
N SER A 15 13.21 -14.18 -12.39
CA SER A 15 12.25 -13.26 -13.01
C SER A 15 11.40 -12.55 -11.96
N ARG A 16 10.99 -11.30 -12.26
CA ARG A 16 10.02 -10.56 -11.45
C ARG A 16 8.71 -10.49 -12.22
N GLU A 17 7.66 -10.96 -11.58
CA GLU A 17 6.31 -11.02 -12.15
C GLU A 17 5.32 -10.20 -11.31
N PRO A 18 4.21 -9.71 -11.90
CA PRO A 18 3.14 -9.08 -11.15
C PRO A 18 2.59 -10.04 -10.08
N ILE A 19 2.27 -9.49 -8.91
CA ILE A 19 1.60 -10.25 -7.84
C ILE A 19 0.13 -10.49 -8.22
N GLY A 20 -0.50 -9.51 -8.88
CA GLY A 20 -1.92 -9.54 -9.27
C GLY A 20 -2.70 -8.33 -8.76
N ILE A 21 -3.77 -8.54 -8.02
CA ILE A 21 -4.62 -7.46 -7.48
C ILE A 21 -4.10 -7.05 -6.10
N ILE A 22 -3.79 -5.77 -5.95
CA ILE A 22 -3.28 -5.19 -4.71
C ILE A 22 -4.34 -4.29 -4.08
N ALA A 23 -4.67 -4.49 -2.81
CA ALA A 23 -5.47 -3.56 -2.02
C ALA A 23 -4.55 -2.57 -1.29
N ALA A 24 -4.63 -1.28 -1.64
CA ALA A 24 -3.91 -0.20 -0.99
C ALA A 24 -4.84 0.55 -0.03
N ILE A 25 -4.70 0.31 1.27
CA ILE A 25 -5.50 0.95 2.32
C ILE A 25 -4.68 2.09 2.92
N LEU A 26 -5.15 3.33 2.72
CA LEU A 26 -4.41 4.55 2.99
C LEU A 26 -4.90 5.27 4.26
N PRO A 27 -4.00 5.92 5.01
CA PRO A 27 -4.31 6.72 6.18
C PRO A 27 -4.82 8.12 5.78
N PHE A 28 -5.19 8.92 6.79
CA PHE A 28 -5.70 10.29 6.58
C PHE A 28 -4.64 11.38 6.68
N ASN A 29 -3.55 11.15 7.42
CA ASN A 29 -2.53 12.17 7.75
C ASN A 29 -1.66 12.58 6.55
N PHE A 30 -1.21 11.61 5.73
CA PHE A 30 -0.39 11.84 4.54
C PHE A 30 -0.94 11.07 3.32
N PRO A 31 -2.19 11.31 2.88
CA PRO A 31 -2.85 10.49 1.87
C PRO A 31 -2.11 10.48 0.52
N VAL A 32 -1.60 11.64 0.07
CA VAL A 32 -0.89 11.76 -1.23
C VAL A 32 0.48 11.09 -1.18
N ILE A 33 1.23 11.29 -0.10
CA ILE A 33 2.56 10.69 0.06
C ILE A 33 2.43 9.16 0.12
N THR A 34 1.51 8.66 0.94
CA THR A 34 1.28 7.22 1.08
C THR A 34 0.79 6.59 -0.23
N PHE A 35 -0.06 7.31 -0.97
CA PHE A 35 -0.46 6.91 -2.33
C PHE A 35 0.77 6.82 -3.24
N GLY A 36 1.63 7.86 -3.25
CA GLY A 36 2.84 7.92 -4.08
C GLY A 36 3.84 6.80 -3.80
N HIS A 37 3.94 6.33 -2.57
CA HIS A 37 4.82 5.21 -2.22
C HIS A 37 4.26 3.85 -2.65
N LYS A 38 2.94 3.66 -2.61
CA LYS A 38 2.32 2.33 -2.77
C LYS A 38 1.82 2.08 -4.19
N VAL A 39 1.13 3.05 -4.77
CA VAL A 39 0.37 2.82 -6.01
C VAL A 39 1.25 2.85 -7.26
N PRO A 40 2.12 3.86 -7.49
CA PRO A 40 2.95 3.88 -8.70
C PRO A 40 3.89 2.67 -8.81
N SER A 41 4.52 2.27 -7.70
CA SER A 41 5.40 1.10 -7.68
C SER A 41 4.65 -0.20 -8.03
N ALA A 42 3.42 -0.35 -7.54
CA ALA A 42 2.58 -1.49 -7.88
C ALA A 42 2.20 -1.50 -9.38
N LEU A 43 1.80 -0.35 -9.92
CA LEU A 43 1.40 -0.21 -11.32
C LEU A 43 2.57 -0.46 -12.30
N ILE A 44 3.76 0.10 -12.02
CA ILE A 44 4.96 -0.10 -12.85
C ILE A 44 5.36 -1.58 -12.92
N MET A 45 5.10 -2.33 -11.84
CA MET A 45 5.35 -3.77 -11.80
C MET A 45 4.23 -4.61 -12.43
N GLY A 46 3.26 -3.99 -13.12
CA GLY A 46 2.19 -4.66 -13.86
C GLY A 46 1.02 -5.13 -13.01
N ASN A 47 0.90 -4.69 -11.76
CA ASN A 47 -0.22 -5.03 -10.90
C ASN A 47 -1.43 -4.13 -11.15
N THR A 48 -2.62 -4.60 -10.77
CA THR A 48 -3.81 -3.77 -10.64
C THR A 48 -4.00 -3.36 -9.17
N VAL A 49 -4.56 -2.18 -8.93
CA VAL A 49 -4.65 -1.63 -7.58
C VAL A 49 -6.06 -1.16 -7.25
N ILE A 50 -6.59 -1.63 -6.14
CA ILE A 50 -7.80 -1.10 -5.51
C ILE A 50 -7.38 -0.22 -4.35
N VAL A 51 -7.62 1.07 -4.46
CA VAL A 51 -7.25 2.05 -3.45
C VAL A 51 -8.44 2.33 -2.54
N LYS A 52 -8.25 2.14 -1.25
CA LYS A 52 -9.21 2.54 -0.23
C LYS A 52 -8.63 3.70 0.57
N PRO A 53 -9.02 4.95 0.27
CA PRO A 53 -8.62 6.10 1.07
C PRO A 53 -9.30 6.08 2.44
N SER A 54 -8.75 6.83 3.40
CA SER A 54 -9.46 7.11 4.65
C SER A 54 -10.76 7.85 4.36
N CYS A 55 -11.82 7.51 5.11
CA CYS A 55 -13.10 8.25 5.04
C CYS A 55 -12.98 9.72 5.48
N LYS A 56 -11.89 10.09 6.18
CA LYS A 56 -11.62 11.48 6.56
C LYS A 56 -11.04 12.31 5.42
N THR A 57 -10.36 11.69 4.43
CA THR A 57 -9.67 12.39 3.34
C THR A 57 -9.87 11.70 1.98
N PRO A 58 -11.11 11.40 1.56
CA PRO A 58 -11.35 10.59 0.38
C PRO A 58 -11.13 11.34 -0.93
N LEU A 59 -11.43 12.65 -0.97
CA LEU A 59 -11.54 13.41 -2.21
C LEU A 59 -10.22 13.55 -2.95
N THR A 60 -9.13 13.79 -2.25
CA THR A 60 -7.80 13.96 -2.85
C THR A 60 -7.37 12.72 -3.63
N ILE A 61 -7.53 11.54 -3.03
CA ILE A 61 -7.18 10.27 -3.69
C ILE A 61 -8.12 9.98 -4.86
N THR A 62 -9.41 10.25 -4.71
CA THR A 62 -10.38 10.12 -5.81
C THR A 62 -9.97 11.00 -7.00
N LYS A 63 -9.56 12.24 -6.74
CA LYS A 63 -9.11 13.16 -7.79
C LYS A 63 -7.80 12.69 -8.42
N LEU A 64 -6.85 12.18 -7.66
CA LEU A 64 -5.61 11.61 -8.20
C LEU A 64 -5.88 10.43 -9.13
N VAL A 65 -6.73 9.49 -8.73
CA VAL A 65 -7.09 8.36 -9.58
C VAL A 65 -7.81 8.82 -10.85
N TYR A 66 -8.70 9.80 -10.75
CA TYR A 66 -9.32 10.42 -11.92
C TYR A 66 -8.28 11.02 -12.87
N LEU A 67 -7.29 11.77 -12.35
CA LEU A 67 -6.22 12.37 -13.17
C LEU A 67 -5.35 11.31 -13.84
N LEU A 68 -5.01 10.22 -13.15
CA LEU A 68 -4.26 9.11 -13.70
C LEU A 68 -5.01 8.42 -14.85
N ARG A 69 -6.32 8.22 -14.72
CA ARG A 69 -7.15 7.70 -15.81
C ARG A 69 -7.19 8.66 -17.00
N THR A 70 -7.33 9.95 -16.73
CA THR A 70 -7.30 11.01 -17.78
C THR A 70 -5.94 11.05 -18.49
N ALA A 71 -4.86 10.75 -17.77
CA ALA A 71 -3.51 10.66 -18.31
C ALA A 71 -3.22 9.35 -19.08
N GLY A 72 -4.19 8.44 -19.20
CA GLY A 72 -4.10 7.26 -20.06
C GLY A 72 -3.92 5.91 -19.34
N ILE A 73 -4.02 5.86 -18.01
CA ILE A 73 -4.08 4.56 -17.33
C ILE A 73 -5.38 3.85 -17.72
N PRO A 74 -5.31 2.60 -18.23
CA PRO A 74 -6.48 1.89 -18.70
C PRO A 74 -7.53 1.68 -17.61
N GLU A 75 -8.78 1.59 -18.03
CA GLU A 75 -9.88 1.28 -17.12
C GLU A 75 -9.67 -0.08 -16.43
N GLY A 76 -10.02 -0.17 -15.16
CA GLY A 76 -9.83 -1.38 -14.37
C GLY A 76 -8.45 -1.53 -13.71
N VAL A 77 -7.41 -0.87 -14.22
CA VAL A 77 -6.04 -0.99 -13.68
C VAL A 77 -5.91 -0.33 -12.31
N ILE A 78 -6.57 0.81 -12.09
CA ILE A 78 -6.65 1.46 -10.79
C ILE A 78 -8.09 1.86 -10.47
N GLN A 79 -8.54 1.47 -9.28
CA GLN A 79 -9.90 1.75 -8.82
C GLN A 79 -9.89 2.33 -7.40
N VAL A 80 -10.96 3.04 -7.04
CA VAL A 80 -11.15 3.58 -5.68
C VAL A 80 -12.41 2.98 -5.09
N VAL A 81 -12.30 2.49 -3.86
CA VAL A 81 -13.41 2.02 -3.04
C VAL A 81 -13.53 2.89 -1.81
N HIS A 82 -14.70 3.50 -1.61
CA HIS A 82 -15.01 4.31 -0.45
C HIS A 82 -15.70 3.48 0.64
N GLY A 83 -15.50 3.90 1.87
CA GLY A 83 -16.12 3.29 3.05
C GLY A 83 -15.22 3.29 4.27
N ASN A 84 -15.79 2.94 5.41
CA ASN A 84 -15.05 2.83 6.65
C ASN A 84 -14.15 1.59 6.71
N GLY A 85 -13.31 1.51 7.75
CA GLY A 85 -12.38 0.38 7.92
C GLY A 85 -13.07 -0.95 8.20
N GLU A 86 -14.16 -0.91 8.96
CA GLU A 86 -14.88 -2.11 9.39
C GLU A 86 -15.64 -2.79 8.26
N GLN A 87 -16.17 -2.02 7.33
CA GLN A 87 -16.91 -2.53 6.18
C GLN A 87 -16.00 -2.71 4.97
N ALA A 88 -15.62 -1.61 4.30
CA ALA A 88 -14.86 -1.67 3.07
C ALA A 88 -13.43 -2.17 3.26
N GLY A 89 -12.76 -1.76 4.36
CA GLY A 89 -11.41 -2.24 4.67
C GLY A 89 -11.37 -3.73 4.97
N ASN A 90 -12.30 -4.20 5.78
CA ASN A 90 -12.43 -5.61 6.14
C ASN A 90 -12.86 -6.48 4.95
N ALA A 91 -13.77 -5.97 4.09
CA ALA A 91 -14.17 -6.67 2.87
C ALA A 91 -12.99 -6.88 1.91
N LEU A 92 -12.16 -5.84 1.71
CA LEU A 92 -10.94 -5.97 0.91
C LEU A 92 -9.94 -6.95 1.54
N ALA A 93 -9.76 -6.89 2.87
CA ALA A 93 -8.79 -7.76 3.54
C ALA A 93 -9.19 -9.25 3.52
N LYS A 94 -10.49 -9.55 3.43
CA LYS A 94 -11.03 -10.92 3.36
C LYS A 94 -11.22 -11.43 1.93
N HIS A 95 -11.05 -10.57 0.92
CA HIS A 95 -11.40 -10.95 -0.45
C HIS A 95 -10.39 -11.96 -1.02
N PRO A 96 -10.84 -13.10 -1.55
CA PRO A 96 -9.95 -14.17 -2.00
C PRO A 96 -9.11 -13.77 -3.23
N ASP A 97 -9.59 -12.84 -4.04
CA ASP A 97 -8.88 -12.38 -5.24
C ASP A 97 -7.83 -11.28 -4.95
N ILE A 98 -7.66 -10.85 -3.70
CA ILE A 98 -6.58 -9.93 -3.31
C ILE A 98 -5.33 -10.74 -2.98
N GLN A 99 -4.25 -10.52 -3.73
CA GLN A 99 -2.97 -11.20 -3.53
C GLN A 99 -2.03 -10.47 -2.55
N LEU A 100 -2.18 -9.15 -2.44
CA LEU A 100 -1.39 -8.34 -1.52
C LEU A 100 -2.25 -7.21 -0.94
N ILE A 101 -2.15 -7.02 0.36
CA ILE A 101 -2.69 -5.84 1.04
C ILE A 101 -1.52 -4.97 1.48
N THR A 102 -1.49 -3.71 1.06
CA THR A 102 -0.60 -2.71 1.63
C THR A 102 -1.40 -1.73 2.48
N PHE A 103 -1.10 -1.72 3.76
CA PHE A 103 -1.83 -0.94 4.76
C PHE A 103 -0.91 0.08 5.44
N SER A 104 -1.39 1.30 5.64
CA SER A 104 -0.75 2.26 6.55
C SER A 104 -1.78 2.80 7.54
N GLY A 105 -1.43 2.77 8.82
CA GLY A 105 -2.31 3.22 9.89
C GLY A 105 -1.84 2.80 11.29
N SER A 106 -2.77 2.74 12.25
CA SER A 106 -2.44 2.32 13.62
C SER A 106 -2.09 0.83 13.70
N THR A 107 -1.25 0.48 14.66
CA THR A 107 -0.89 -0.92 14.97
C THR A 107 -2.11 -1.78 15.22
N SER A 108 -3.09 -1.29 15.98
CA SER A 108 -4.33 -2.02 16.28
C SER A 108 -5.14 -2.33 15.02
N ASN A 109 -5.21 -1.41 14.06
CA ASN A 109 -5.88 -1.67 12.79
C ASN A 109 -5.05 -2.59 11.86
N GLY A 110 -3.72 -2.50 11.90
CA GLY A 110 -2.84 -3.43 11.19
C GLY A 110 -3.05 -4.87 11.65
N MET A 111 -3.18 -5.10 12.96
CA MET A 111 -3.50 -6.43 13.51
C MET A 111 -4.85 -6.96 12.98
N LYS A 112 -5.89 -6.13 12.92
CA LYS A 112 -7.20 -6.51 12.35
C LYS A 112 -7.10 -6.85 10.85
N VAL A 113 -6.26 -6.12 10.10
CA VAL A 113 -6.03 -6.42 8.68
C VAL A 113 -5.32 -7.76 8.51
N MET A 114 -4.30 -8.05 9.32
CA MET A 114 -3.63 -9.36 9.30
C MET A 114 -4.60 -10.51 9.64
N GLU A 115 -5.38 -10.35 10.69
CA GLU A 115 -6.40 -11.33 11.08
C GLU A 115 -7.41 -11.59 9.95
N ALA A 116 -7.90 -10.52 9.32
CA ALA A 116 -8.86 -10.62 8.23
C ALA A 116 -8.27 -11.27 6.97
N ALA A 117 -6.98 -11.10 6.70
CA ALA A 117 -6.26 -11.64 5.56
C ALA A 117 -5.85 -13.12 5.74
N SER A 118 -5.72 -13.58 6.99
CA SER A 118 -5.16 -14.89 7.31
C SER A 118 -5.90 -16.10 6.71
N PRO A 119 -7.25 -16.12 6.58
CA PRO A 119 -7.94 -17.27 5.98
C PRO A 119 -7.54 -17.55 4.52
N ASN A 120 -7.15 -16.52 3.79
CA ASN A 120 -6.73 -16.64 2.39
C ASN A 120 -5.21 -16.68 2.23
N LEU A 121 -4.45 -16.60 3.32
CA LEU A 121 -2.99 -16.44 3.33
C LEU A 121 -2.53 -15.24 2.47
N THR A 122 -3.37 -14.21 2.36
CA THR A 122 -3.06 -13.00 1.61
C THR A 122 -1.84 -12.30 2.21
N LYS A 123 -0.87 -11.94 1.38
CA LYS A 123 0.31 -11.20 1.82
C LYS A 123 -0.08 -9.83 2.36
N VAL A 124 0.54 -9.41 3.47
CA VAL A 124 0.26 -8.11 4.09
C VAL A 124 1.56 -7.34 4.28
N LEU A 125 1.60 -6.11 3.75
CA LEU A 125 2.67 -5.13 3.97
C LEU A 125 2.12 -4.03 4.88
N LEU A 126 2.67 -3.92 6.09
CA LEU A 126 2.19 -3.01 7.13
C LEU A 126 3.18 -1.88 7.37
N GLU A 127 2.70 -0.65 7.23
CA GLU A 127 3.35 0.59 7.64
C GLU A 127 2.57 1.14 8.84
N LEU A 128 3.11 0.96 10.03
CA LEU A 128 2.39 1.23 11.28
C LEU A 128 2.99 2.42 12.03
N GLY A 129 2.40 2.76 13.16
CA GLY A 129 2.92 3.77 14.05
C GLY A 129 4.21 3.31 14.73
N GLY A 130 5.06 4.27 15.06
CA GLY A 130 6.26 4.10 15.84
C GLY A 130 6.30 5.11 17.00
N ASN A 131 7.40 5.11 17.72
CA ASN A 131 7.72 6.07 18.76
C ASN A 131 9.12 6.63 18.47
N ASP A 132 9.13 7.64 17.59
CA ASP A 132 10.40 8.30 17.21
C ASP A 132 11.00 9.02 18.41
N ALA A 133 12.32 8.91 18.55
CA ALA A 133 13.04 9.60 19.61
C ALA A 133 13.24 11.08 19.25
N MET A 134 12.90 12.00 20.17
CA MET A 134 13.29 13.39 20.14
C MET A 134 14.41 13.60 21.16
N ILE A 135 15.58 13.98 20.70
CA ILE A 135 16.75 14.21 21.56
C ILE A 135 17.07 15.71 21.55
N VAL A 136 16.91 16.35 22.71
CA VAL A 136 17.27 17.77 22.91
C VAL A 136 18.62 17.82 23.62
N CYS A 137 19.65 18.29 22.93
CA CYS A 137 20.98 18.41 23.47
C CYS A 137 21.06 19.56 24.48
N GLN A 138 22.10 19.54 25.37
CA GLN A 138 22.25 20.51 26.43
C GLN A 138 22.42 21.95 25.91
N ASP A 139 22.95 22.09 24.71
CA ASP A 139 23.25 23.39 24.04
C ASP A 139 22.16 23.77 23.02
N ALA A 140 21.02 23.05 22.98
CA ALA A 140 19.93 23.40 22.12
C ALA A 140 19.21 24.67 22.57
N ASP A 141 18.70 25.43 21.60
CA ASP A 141 17.76 26.52 21.87
C ASP A 141 16.38 25.89 22.21
N ILE A 142 16.04 25.94 23.51
CA ILE A 142 14.82 25.31 24.04
C ILE A 142 13.55 25.95 23.48
N ASP A 143 13.58 27.24 23.13
CA ASP A 143 12.43 27.95 22.58
C ASP A 143 12.13 27.54 21.11
N LEU A 144 13.11 26.95 20.41
CA LEU A 144 13.00 26.45 19.05
C LEU A 144 12.78 24.93 18.99
N ALA A 145 13.02 24.21 20.06
CA ALA A 145 12.88 22.75 20.12
C ALA A 145 11.43 22.34 20.44
#